data_cdf94f1fd3a3bddd7398631ba61efcf9
#
_entry.id   cdf94f1fd3a3bddd7398631ba61efcf9
#
_cell.length_a   1.000
_cell.length_b   1.000
_cell.length_c   1.000
_cell.angle_alpha   90.00
_cell.angle_beta   90.00
_cell.angle_gamma   90.00
#
_symmetry.space_group_name_H-M   'P 1'
#
loop_
_entity.id
_entity.type
_entity.pdbx_description
1 polymer ?
#
loop_
_entity_poly.entity_id
_entity_poly.type
_entity_poly.pdbx_seq_one_letter_code
_entity_poly.pdbx_strand_id
1 'polypeptide(L)'
;MLFRSARRHENYPDVPTFKEQGADIEYYIWSGLMAPRATPEPVLKVLRDTVRKAVEDADFKTAMARVNSPIQYMDAPEFAKYWDADAKRLTAVVKVVGKVEEKK
;
A
#
# COMPACT_ATOMS: atom_id res chain seq x y z
N MET A 1 11.82 4.64 17.51
CA MET A 1 11.18 4.05 16.31
C MET A 1 9.84 4.75 16.10
N LEU A 2 9.45 5.05 14.88
CA LEU A 2 8.17 5.70 14.56
C LEU A 2 7.54 5.02 13.34
N PHE A 3 6.21 4.91 13.31
CA PHE A 3 5.51 4.38 12.14
C PHE A 3 5.09 5.49 11.17
N ARG A 4 5.19 5.20 9.87
CA ARG A 4 4.81 6.12 8.77
C ARG A 4 3.32 6.03 8.40
N SER A 5 2.56 5.19 9.08
CA SER A 5 1.13 4.98 8.86
C SER A 5 0.29 6.01 9.60
N ALA A 6 -0.97 6.18 9.18
CA ALA A 6 -1.92 7.07 9.83
C ALA A 6 -2.27 6.63 11.25
N ARG A 7 -2.17 5.33 11.55
CA ARG A 7 -2.46 4.72 12.86
C ARG A 7 -1.30 3.84 13.31
N ARG A 8 -1.21 3.60 14.62
CA ARG A 8 -0.24 2.67 15.20
C ARG A 8 -0.47 1.25 14.68
N HIS A 9 0.59 0.47 14.62
CA HIS A 9 0.52 -0.93 14.24
C HIS A 9 -0.06 -1.75 15.40
N GLU A 10 -0.95 -2.71 15.10
CA GLU A 10 -1.64 -3.53 16.12
C GLU A 10 -0.66 -4.29 17.02
N ASN A 11 0.40 -4.84 16.44
CA ASN A 11 1.43 -5.57 17.18
C ASN A 11 2.40 -4.67 17.97
N TYR A 12 2.34 -3.36 17.78
CA TYR A 12 3.24 -2.39 18.41
C TYR A 12 2.46 -1.16 18.89
N PRO A 13 1.52 -1.33 19.83
CA PRO A 13 0.63 -0.25 20.27
C PRO A 13 1.38 0.89 20.99
N ASP A 14 2.55 0.60 21.54
CA ASP A 14 3.37 1.59 22.25
C ASP A 14 4.26 2.43 21.32
N VAL A 15 4.34 2.08 20.04
CA VAL A 15 5.15 2.82 19.07
C VAL A 15 4.29 3.88 18.38
N PRO A 16 4.56 5.18 18.59
CA PRO A 16 3.77 6.25 18.00
C PRO A 16 4.00 6.38 16.48
N THR A 17 3.09 7.06 15.83
CA THR A 17 3.23 7.45 14.42
C THR A 17 3.96 8.80 14.29
N PHE A 18 4.47 9.11 13.09
CA PHE A 18 5.02 10.42 12.81
C PHE A 18 3.99 11.54 13.03
N LYS A 19 2.72 11.31 12.64
CA LYS A 19 1.63 12.27 12.86
C LYS A 19 1.40 12.60 14.34
N GLU A 20 1.44 11.59 15.20
CA GLU A 20 1.31 11.78 16.66
C GLU A 20 2.47 12.58 17.26
N GLN A 21 3.63 12.58 16.60
CA GLN A 21 4.81 13.35 16.99
C GLN A 21 4.89 14.73 16.30
N GLY A 22 3.82 15.15 15.62
CA GLY A 22 3.74 16.48 15.02
C GLY A 22 4.31 16.57 13.59
N ALA A 23 4.78 15.48 13.02
CA ALA A 23 5.25 15.43 11.64
C ALA A 23 4.16 14.86 10.73
N ASP A 24 3.63 15.66 9.80
CA ASP A 24 2.61 15.21 8.84
C ASP A 24 3.22 14.35 7.73
N ILE A 25 3.72 13.19 8.13
CA ILE A 25 4.33 12.20 7.25
C ILE A 25 3.47 10.95 7.25
N GLU A 26 3.04 10.56 6.05
CA GLU A 26 2.32 9.32 5.80
C GLU A 26 2.83 8.69 4.50
N TYR A 27 3.28 7.45 4.58
CA TYR A 27 3.81 6.73 3.43
C TYR A 27 3.56 5.24 3.56
N TYR A 28 3.05 4.65 2.51
CA TYR A 28 2.79 3.21 2.42
C TYR A 28 3.58 2.59 1.28
N ILE A 29 4.08 1.39 1.52
CA ILE A 29 4.54 0.49 0.47
C ILE A 29 3.37 -0.43 0.16
N TRP A 30 3.01 -0.52 -1.09
CA TRP A 30 1.90 -1.35 -1.54
C TRP A 30 2.32 -2.22 -2.72
N SER A 31 1.61 -3.32 -2.90
CA SER A 31 1.74 -4.22 -4.04
C SER A 31 0.40 -4.33 -4.75
N GLY A 32 0.42 -4.39 -6.07
CA GLY A 32 -0.78 -4.50 -6.87
C GLY A 32 -0.63 -5.52 -7.98
N LEU A 33 -1.72 -6.16 -8.36
CA LEU A 33 -1.82 -6.96 -9.57
C LEU A 33 -2.39 -6.09 -10.70
N MET A 34 -1.76 -6.18 -11.86
CA MET A 34 -2.15 -5.42 -13.03
C MET A 34 -2.41 -6.36 -14.19
N ALA A 35 -3.37 -5.99 -15.04
CA ALA A 35 -3.67 -6.70 -16.27
C ALA A 35 -3.52 -5.75 -17.46
N PRO A 36 -3.20 -6.27 -18.65
CA PRO A 36 -3.21 -5.46 -19.87
C PRO A 36 -4.56 -4.77 -20.07
N ARG A 37 -4.52 -3.55 -20.63
CA ARG A 37 -5.74 -2.74 -20.83
C ARG A 37 -6.83 -3.44 -21.65
N ALA A 38 -6.42 -4.32 -22.60
CA ALA A 38 -7.32 -5.07 -23.46
C ALA A 38 -7.85 -6.37 -22.83
N THR A 39 -7.57 -6.64 -21.55
CA THR A 39 -8.07 -7.84 -20.88
C THR A 39 -9.60 -7.80 -20.79
N PRO A 40 -10.30 -8.85 -21.28
CA PRO A 40 -11.77 -8.91 -21.24
C PRO A 40 -12.32 -8.84 -19.82
N GLU A 41 -13.45 -8.15 -19.65
CA GLU A 41 -14.10 -7.96 -18.33
C GLU A 41 -14.40 -9.27 -17.59
N PRO A 42 -14.84 -10.38 -18.23
CA PRO A 42 -15.01 -11.66 -17.52
C PRO A 42 -13.72 -12.19 -16.88
N VAL A 43 -12.58 -11.99 -17.54
CA VAL A 43 -11.26 -12.39 -17.02
C VAL A 43 -10.87 -11.50 -15.84
N LEU A 44 -11.06 -10.18 -15.97
CA LEU A 44 -10.81 -9.23 -14.87
C LEU A 44 -11.65 -9.56 -13.64
N LYS A 45 -12.92 -9.93 -13.85
CA LYS A 45 -13.79 -10.34 -12.75
C LYS A 45 -13.25 -11.56 -12.01
N VAL A 46 -12.81 -12.59 -12.74
CA VAL A 46 -12.22 -13.80 -12.14
C VAL A 46 -10.96 -13.45 -11.34
N LEU A 47 -10.08 -12.62 -11.90
CA LEU A 47 -8.85 -12.19 -11.21
C LEU A 47 -9.18 -11.42 -9.93
N ARG A 48 -10.09 -10.47 -9.97
CA ARG A 48 -10.52 -9.67 -8.81
C ARG A 48 -11.12 -10.55 -7.71
N ASP A 49 -12.04 -11.44 -8.07
CA ASP A 49 -12.67 -12.36 -7.13
C ASP A 49 -11.65 -13.33 -6.50
N THR A 50 -10.67 -13.79 -7.28
CA THR A 50 -9.60 -14.67 -6.81
C THR A 50 -8.69 -13.94 -5.81
N VAL A 51 -8.28 -12.73 -6.11
CA VAL A 51 -7.45 -11.92 -5.20
C VAL A 51 -8.21 -11.63 -3.90
N ARG A 52 -9.48 -11.27 -3.99
CA ARG A 52 -10.33 -11.04 -2.81
C ARG A 52 -10.37 -12.27 -1.89
N LYS A 53 -10.59 -13.45 -2.46
CA LYS A 53 -10.57 -14.71 -1.69
C LYS A 53 -9.19 -15.00 -1.10
N ALA A 54 -8.13 -14.76 -1.85
CA ALA A 54 -6.77 -15.02 -1.40
C ALA A 54 -6.38 -14.16 -0.17
N VAL A 55 -6.78 -12.88 -0.14
CA VAL A 55 -6.47 -12.03 1.02
C VAL A 55 -7.32 -12.35 2.26
N GLU A 56 -8.42 -13.08 2.09
CA GLU A 56 -9.27 -13.57 3.18
C GLU A 56 -8.81 -14.94 3.71
N ASP A 57 -7.94 -15.63 2.99
CA ASP A 57 -7.43 -16.94 3.34
C ASP A 57 -6.64 -16.92 4.65
N ALA A 58 -6.84 -17.94 5.49
CA ALA A 58 -6.23 -18.02 6.83
C ALA A 58 -4.71 -18.16 6.77
N ASP A 59 -4.19 -18.94 5.82
CA ASP A 59 -2.74 -19.13 5.67
C ASP A 59 -2.06 -17.87 5.18
N PHE A 60 -2.72 -17.13 4.26
CA PHE A 60 -2.25 -15.83 3.81
C PHE A 60 -2.21 -14.83 4.95
N LYS A 61 -3.27 -14.71 5.75
CA LYS A 61 -3.31 -13.83 6.93
C LYS A 61 -2.21 -14.17 7.93
N THR A 62 -1.99 -15.45 8.18
CA THR A 62 -0.94 -15.93 9.08
C THR A 62 0.45 -15.58 8.55
N ALA A 63 0.70 -15.76 7.26
CA ALA A 63 1.97 -15.39 6.63
C ALA A 63 2.25 -13.89 6.72
N MET A 64 1.24 -13.05 6.45
CA MET A 64 1.36 -11.61 6.53
C MET A 64 1.58 -11.11 7.97
N ALA A 65 0.94 -11.74 8.95
CA ALA A 65 1.16 -11.44 10.37
C ALA A 65 2.60 -11.76 10.81
N ARG A 66 3.18 -12.86 10.33
CA ARG A 66 4.59 -13.24 10.63
C ARG A 66 5.60 -12.21 10.15
N VAL A 67 5.32 -11.54 9.04
CA VAL A 67 6.20 -10.49 8.49
C VAL A 67 5.78 -9.08 8.94
N ASN A 68 4.86 -8.97 9.89
CA ASN A 68 4.31 -7.70 10.39
C ASN A 68 3.81 -6.77 9.27
N SER A 69 3.16 -7.35 8.26
CA SER A 69 2.62 -6.61 7.12
C SER A 69 1.09 -6.61 7.18
N PRO A 70 0.45 -5.50 7.54
CA PRO A 70 -1.00 -5.39 7.56
C PRO A 70 -1.60 -5.60 6.18
N ILE A 71 -2.69 -6.36 6.12
CA ILE A 71 -3.45 -6.55 4.89
C ILE A 71 -4.45 -5.40 4.76
N GLN A 72 -4.36 -4.67 3.66
CA GLN A 72 -5.35 -3.66 3.28
C GLN A 72 -5.73 -3.87 1.82
N TYR A 73 -6.80 -4.61 1.61
CA TYR A 73 -7.31 -4.91 0.28
C TYR A 73 -8.06 -3.71 -0.30
N MET A 74 -7.77 -3.40 -1.56
CA MET A 74 -8.53 -2.44 -2.37
C MET A 74 -8.90 -3.10 -3.69
N ASP A 75 -10.17 -3.05 -4.06
CA ASP A 75 -10.63 -3.50 -5.37
C ASP A 75 -10.29 -2.47 -6.46
N ALA A 76 -10.38 -2.86 -7.72
CA ALA A 76 -9.91 -2.08 -8.86
C ALA A 76 -10.37 -0.61 -8.88
N PRO A 77 -11.64 -0.24 -8.67
CA PRO A 77 -12.07 1.15 -8.68
C PRO A 77 -11.50 1.98 -7.52
N GLU A 78 -11.39 1.39 -6.34
CA GLU A 78 -10.82 2.03 -5.16
C GLU A 78 -9.30 2.17 -5.29
N PHE A 79 -8.65 1.11 -5.76
CA PHE A 79 -7.21 1.11 -5.98
C PHE A 79 -6.79 2.11 -7.07
N ALA A 80 -7.56 2.28 -8.14
CA ALA A 80 -7.28 3.28 -9.16
C ALA A 80 -7.28 4.70 -8.59
N LYS A 81 -8.25 5.03 -7.74
CA LYS A 81 -8.29 6.34 -7.06
C LYS A 81 -7.11 6.55 -6.12
N TYR A 82 -6.76 5.50 -5.36
CA TYR A 82 -5.61 5.53 -4.47
C TYR A 82 -4.31 5.75 -5.27
N TRP A 83 -4.12 5.00 -6.36
CA TRP A 83 -2.96 5.12 -7.25
C TRP A 83 -2.80 6.54 -7.77
N ASP A 84 -3.86 7.13 -8.31
CA ASP A 84 -3.82 8.48 -8.87
C ASP A 84 -3.46 9.54 -7.82
N ALA A 85 -4.01 9.41 -6.62
CA ALA A 85 -3.70 10.31 -5.51
C ALA A 85 -2.26 10.15 -5.03
N ASP A 86 -1.80 8.92 -4.88
CA ASP A 86 -0.44 8.60 -4.43
C ASP A 86 0.61 9.02 -5.47
N ALA A 87 0.36 8.78 -6.76
CA ALA A 87 1.22 9.21 -7.84
C ALA A 87 1.41 10.72 -7.88
N LYS A 88 0.33 11.50 -7.70
CA LYS A 88 0.39 12.97 -7.62
C LYS A 88 1.22 13.43 -6.43
N ARG A 89 0.99 12.84 -5.27
CA ARG A 89 1.72 13.15 -4.03
C ARG A 89 3.21 12.84 -4.17
N LEU A 90 3.55 11.65 -4.65
CA LEU A 90 4.94 11.23 -4.82
C LEU A 90 5.66 12.03 -5.90
N THR A 91 4.99 12.37 -7.00
CA THR A 91 5.55 13.25 -8.04
C THR A 91 5.91 14.62 -7.48
N ALA A 92 5.09 15.19 -6.61
CA ALA A 92 5.39 16.46 -5.96
C ALA A 92 6.64 16.35 -5.06
N VAL A 93 6.73 15.27 -4.28
CA VAL A 93 7.90 15.02 -3.41
C VAL A 93 9.18 14.84 -4.24
N VAL A 94 9.13 14.05 -5.31
CA VAL A 94 10.29 13.82 -6.19
C VAL A 94 10.79 15.13 -6.82
N LYS A 95 9.90 16.05 -7.18
CA LYS A 95 10.29 17.38 -7.70
C LYS A 95 11.06 18.22 -6.68
N VAL A 96 10.71 18.09 -5.39
CA VAL A 96 11.39 18.80 -4.30
C VAL A 96 12.73 18.18 -3.96
N VAL A 97 12.77 16.84 -3.85
CA VAL A 97 13.98 16.09 -3.49
C VAL A 97 15.02 16.08 -4.63
N GLY A 98 14.54 16.12 -5.90
CA GLY A 98 15.40 16.03 -7.07
C GLY A 98 15.97 14.63 -7.29
N LYS A 99 16.91 14.51 -8.23
CA LYS A 99 17.68 13.29 -8.44
C LYS A 99 18.67 13.11 -7.30
N VAL A 100 18.59 11.98 -6.61
CA VAL A 100 19.65 11.54 -5.71
C VAL A 100 20.77 10.99 -6.62
N GLU A 101 21.86 11.72 -6.75
CA GLU A 101 23.06 11.19 -7.41
C GLU A 101 23.68 10.13 -6.50
N GLU A 102 23.76 8.89 -6.97
CA GLU A 102 24.60 7.90 -6.31
C GLU A 102 26.05 8.37 -6.39
N LYS A 103 26.60 8.75 -5.26
CA LYS A 103 28.06 8.91 -5.14
C LYS A 103 28.68 7.52 -5.36
N LYS A 104 29.30 7.35 -6.49
CA LYS A 104 30.14 6.18 -6.76
C LYS A 104 31.36 6.15 -5.84
#